data_7437cad03abc7b477a9855a49847b922
#
_entry.id   7437cad03abc7b477a9855a49847b922
#
_cell.length_a   1.000
_cell.length_b   1.000
_cell.length_c   1.000
_cell.angle_alpha   90.00
_cell.angle_beta   90.00
_cell.angle_gamma   90.00
#
_symmetry.space_group_name_H-M   'P 1'
#
loop_
_entity.id
_entity.type
_entity.pdbx_description
1 polymer ?
#
loop_
_entity_poly.entity_id
_entity_poly.type
_entity_poly.pdbx_seq_one_letter_code
_entity_poly.pdbx_strand_id
1 'polypeptide(L)'
;MINYVYYMAKNKREYREVSMNEAKYAHRRSTVNVQFKDASGKALADTDIKVKLTGHEFLFGCGAFDFLPATDGKEMFVDRTEKWLDLFNYGTLPFYWGQFEKKEGEPRTELLMKAAKLMREHGAIPKGHPLCWHTECADWLMEYDNKTILSKQLDRINRDVSDFKGVIDIWDVINEVVIMPVYDRYDNAITRICKDLGRVKLVKEVFDAAKAANPDAVLLINDFNLSESYRILIDGCLNAGVPISAIGIQTHQHQGYMGREKLEDILYRYSFFGLPIHFTENTLLSGKIMPPEIVDLNDYQVDEWPSTPEGEERQKKEWREMYEILFAHPLVEAVTGWDFADGAWLKAPSGLIREDGTLKPSYHELKKLIHEEWTTELTVHTDADGKAEINGYRGQYSASGNNISGSFDVKKDKNTDVCILK
;
A
#
# COMPACT_ATOMS: atom_id res chain seq x y z
N MET A 1 -4.90 20.95 16.22
CA MET A 1 -3.57 20.57 16.71
C MET A 1 -3.38 20.85 18.23
N ILE A 2 -3.75 22.00 18.75
CA ILE A 2 -3.64 22.34 20.19
C ILE A 2 -4.55 21.47 21.10
N ASN A 3 -5.71 21.01 20.62
CA ASN A 3 -6.62 20.18 21.39
C ASN A 3 -6.15 18.73 21.59
N TYR A 4 -5.29 18.19 20.70
CA TYR A 4 -4.79 16.82 20.81
C TYR A 4 -3.73 16.68 21.93
N VAL A 5 -2.86 17.67 22.06
CA VAL A 5 -1.84 17.70 23.13
C VAL A 5 -2.48 17.97 24.50
N TYR A 6 -3.54 18.77 24.55
CA TYR A 6 -4.23 19.11 25.81
C TYR A 6 -5.06 17.95 26.37
N TYR A 7 -5.56 17.05 25.51
CA TYR A 7 -6.34 15.88 25.93
C TYR A 7 -5.47 14.81 26.61
N MET A 8 -4.20 14.71 26.21
CA MET A 8 -3.24 13.74 26.77
C MET A 8 -2.76 14.09 28.18
N ALA A 9 -2.88 15.36 28.62
CA ALA A 9 -2.31 15.83 29.88
C ALA A 9 -3.27 15.75 31.09
N LYS A 10 -4.56 15.54 30.93
CA LYS A 10 -5.54 15.84 31.97
C LYS A 10 -6.21 14.67 32.70
N ASN A 11 -6.06 13.41 32.29
CA ASN A 11 -6.70 12.28 33.00
C ASN A 11 -5.79 11.07 33.16
N LYS A 12 -4.87 11.11 34.12
CA LYS A 12 -4.29 9.94 34.76
C LYS A 12 -5.29 9.43 35.80
N ARG A 13 -6.12 8.46 35.46
CA ARG A 13 -6.60 7.29 36.23
C ARG A 13 -7.82 6.67 35.58
N GLU A 14 -7.76 5.36 35.40
CA GLU A 14 -8.88 4.47 35.05
C GLU A 14 -9.52 4.62 33.65
N TYR A 15 -8.71 4.49 32.59
CA TYR A 15 -9.23 4.00 31.32
C TYR A 15 -8.65 2.61 31.05
N ARG A 16 -9.54 1.61 30.89
CA ARG A 16 -9.16 0.27 30.42
C ARG A 16 -8.44 0.41 29.08
N GLU A 17 -7.38 -0.37 28.85
CA GLU A 17 -6.61 -0.38 27.59
C GLU A 17 -7.48 -0.44 26.33
N VAL A 18 -8.64 -1.13 26.40
CA VAL A 18 -9.64 -1.21 25.34
C VAL A 18 -10.19 0.16 24.94
N SER A 19 -10.50 1.05 25.91
CA SER A 19 -11.05 2.38 25.60
C SER A 19 -10.01 3.34 25.02
N MET A 20 -8.72 3.15 25.36
CA MET A 20 -7.64 3.95 24.77
C MET A 20 -7.34 3.53 23.33
N ASN A 21 -7.39 2.24 23.01
CA ASN A 21 -7.25 1.74 21.64
C ASN A 21 -8.43 2.16 20.76
N GLU A 22 -9.66 2.14 21.28
CA GLU A 22 -10.84 2.62 20.55
C GLU A 22 -10.74 4.11 20.21
N ALA A 23 -10.29 4.95 21.14
CA ALA A 23 -10.10 6.38 20.89
C ALA A 23 -8.97 6.64 19.88
N LYS A 24 -7.88 5.87 19.95
CA LYS A 24 -6.71 5.97 19.05
C LYS A 24 -7.09 5.72 17.59
N TYR A 25 -8.00 4.76 17.36
CA TYR A 25 -8.41 4.34 16.01
C TYR A 25 -9.85 4.78 15.65
N ALA A 26 -10.46 5.70 16.41
CA ALA A 26 -11.84 6.14 16.18
C ALA A 26 -12.09 6.65 14.75
N HIS A 27 -11.07 7.33 14.15
CA HIS A 27 -11.14 7.82 12.78
C HIS A 27 -11.13 6.71 11.71
N ARG A 28 -10.85 5.45 12.08
CA ARG A 28 -10.91 4.27 11.21
C ARG A 28 -12.28 3.60 11.25
N ARG A 29 -13.18 4.06 12.13
CA ARG A 29 -14.50 3.49 12.34
C ARG A 29 -15.57 4.41 11.78
N SER A 30 -16.72 3.84 11.47
CA SER A 30 -17.94 4.57 11.13
C SER A 30 -19.15 3.85 11.68
N THR A 31 -20.23 4.60 11.83
CA THR A 31 -21.54 4.06 12.22
C THR A 31 -22.43 4.04 11.01
N VAL A 32 -23.08 2.90 10.73
CA VAL A 32 -24.03 2.70 9.64
C VAL A 32 -25.31 2.04 10.15
N ASN A 33 -26.49 2.51 9.71
CA ASN A 33 -27.76 1.85 9.93
C ASN A 33 -28.04 0.91 8.76
N VAL A 34 -28.00 -0.41 9.00
CA VAL A 34 -28.21 -1.42 7.97
C VAL A 34 -29.61 -2.00 8.08
N GLN A 35 -30.35 -2.01 6.96
CA GLN A 35 -31.62 -2.73 6.87
C GLN A 35 -31.36 -4.13 6.29
N PHE A 36 -31.63 -5.15 7.08
CA PHE A 36 -31.49 -6.55 6.67
C PHE A 36 -32.82 -7.07 6.10
N LYS A 37 -32.72 -7.70 4.93
CA LYS A 37 -33.86 -8.27 4.20
C LYS A 37 -33.53 -9.69 3.72
N ASP A 38 -34.54 -10.53 3.59
CA ASP A 38 -34.41 -11.81 2.91
C ASP A 38 -34.39 -11.64 1.38
N ALA A 39 -34.20 -12.75 0.66
CA ALA A 39 -34.17 -12.77 -0.80
C ALA A 39 -35.48 -12.29 -1.48
N SER A 40 -36.61 -12.28 -0.76
CA SER A 40 -37.88 -11.77 -1.25
C SER A 40 -38.03 -10.24 -1.04
N GLY A 41 -37.07 -9.62 -0.34
CA GLY A 41 -37.10 -8.20 0.04
C GLY A 41 -37.88 -7.92 1.33
N LYS A 42 -38.34 -8.95 2.06
CA LYS A 42 -38.99 -8.81 3.33
C LYS A 42 -37.97 -8.48 4.42
N ALA A 43 -38.29 -7.51 5.29
CA ALA A 43 -37.45 -7.14 6.43
C ALA A 43 -37.29 -8.31 7.41
N LEU A 44 -36.07 -8.53 7.88
CA LEU A 44 -35.74 -9.49 8.94
C LEU A 44 -35.92 -8.79 10.30
N ALA A 45 -37.18 -8.63 10.71
CA ALA A 45 -37.53 -8.00 11.98
C ALA A 45 -37.24 -8.94 13.16
N ASP A 46 -36.88 -8.37 14.31
CA ASP A 46 -36.71 -9.06 15.59
C ASP A 46 -35.82 -10.30 15.47
N THR A 47 -34.68 -10.10 14.79
CA THR A 47 -33.75 -11.18 14.38
C THR A 47 -32.32 -10.85 14.79
N ASP A 48 -31.60 -11.85 15.32
CA ASP A 48 -30.17 -11.76 15.60
C ASP A 48 -29.36 -11.98 14.33
N ILE A 49 -28.57 -10.98 13.96
CA ILE A 49 -27.66 -11.02 12.80
C ILE A 49 -26.23 -10.95 13.29
N LYS A 50 -25.42 -11.95 12.92
CA LYS A 50 -23.97 -11.91 13.10
C LYS A 50 -23.35 -11.11 11.97
N VAL A 51 -22.53 -10.12 12.31
CA VAL A 51 -21.80 -9.31 11.33
C VAL A 51 -20.30 -9.39 11.62
N LYS A 52 -19.49 -9.47 10.54
CA LYS A 52 -18.05 -9.60 10.63
C LYS A 52 -17.38 -8.82 9.51
N LEU A 53 -16.36 -8.03 9.86
CA LEU A 53 -15.47 -7.39 8.89
C LEU A 53 -14.72 -8.47 8.10
N THR A 54 -14.81 -8.44 6.78
CA THR A 54 -14.16 -9.39 5.86
C THR A 54 -13.06 -8.75 5.02
N GLY A 55 -13.05 -7.42 4.90
CA GLY A 55 -12.02 -6.69 4.19
C GLY A 55 -11.95 -5.25 4.68
N HIS A 56 -10.77 -4.80 5.09
CA HIS A 56 -10.53 -3.42 5.51
C HIS A 56 -10.60 -2.44 4.34
N GLU A 57 -11.09 -1.21 4.62
CA GLU A 57 -10.89 -0.05 3.74
C GLU A 57 -9.42 0.38 3.73
N PHE A 58 -8.74 0.29 4.87
CA PHE A 58 -7.31 0.56 4.97
C PHE A 58 -6.49 -0.49 4.21
N LEU A 59 -5.47 -0.02 3.48
CA LEU A 59 -4.67 -0.84 2.59
C LEU A 59 -3.45 -1.42 3.34
N PHE A 60 -3.57 -2.66 3.78
CA PHE A 60 -2.46 -3.43 4.32
C PHE A 60 -1.83 -4.25 3.20
N GLY A 61 -0.55 -4.04 2.92
CA GLY A 61 0.04 -4.61 1.73
C GLY A 61 1.49 -5.06 1.84
N CYS A 62 1.93 -5.68 0.75
CA CYS A 62 3.31 -6.06 0.52
C CYS A 62 3.61 -6.08 -0.99
N GLY A 63 4.89 -6.18 -1.38
CA GLY A 63 5.26 -6.52 -2.75
C GLY A 63 4.54 -7.81 -3.17
N ALA A 64 3.96 -7.79 -4.36
CA ALA A 64 3.20 -8.91 -4.92
C ALA A 64 3.94 -9.55 -6.13
N PHE A 65 5.27 -9.56 -6.07
CA PHE A 65 6.11 -10.01 -7.18
C PHE A 65 5.99 -11.52 -7.42
N ASP A 66 5.75 -12.29 -6.37
CA ASP A 66 5.56 -13.74 -6.44
C ASP A 66 4.29 -14.15 -7.20
N PHE A 67 3.33 -13.21 -7.38
CA PHE A 67 2.14 -13.47 -8.19
C PHE A 67 2.49 -13.71 -9.67
N LEU A 68 3.55 -13.10 -10.20
CA LEU A 68 3.94 -13.32 -11.60
C LEU A 68 4.32 -14.77 -11.89
N PRO A 69 5.32 -15.37 -11.18
CA PRO A 69 5.64 -16.78 -11.38
C PRO A 69 4.56 -17.74 -10.87
N ALA A 70 3.68 -17.32 -9.94
CA ALA A 70 2.54 -18.13 -9.51
C ALA A 70 1.51 -18.33 -10.63
N THR A 71 1.32 -17.35 -11.55
CA THR A 71 0.45 -17.52 -12.72
C THR A 71 0.92 -18.60 -13.70
N ASP A 72 2.20 -19.02 -13.62
CA ASP A 72 2.78 -20.11 -14.37
C ASP A 72 2.65 -21.47 -13.64
N GLY A 73 1.98 -21.49 -12.46
CA GLY A 73 1.74 -22.70 -11.66
C GLY A 73 2.98 -23.23 -10.93
N LYS A 74 3.99 -22.40 -10.69
CA LYS A 74 5.17 -22.78 -9.92
C LYS A 74 4.81 -22.93 -8.44
N GLU A 75 4.79 -24.15 -7.94
CA GLU A 75 4.26 -24.56 -6.61
C GLU A 75 4.75 -23.67 -5.45
N MET A 76 6.04 -23.40 -5.35
CA MET A 76 6.61 -22.53 -4.30
C MET A 76 5.99 -21.12 -4.29
N PHE A 77 5.73 -20.55 -5.47
CA PHE A 77 5.16 -19.20 -5.58
C PHE A 77 3.64 -19.21 -5.36
N VAL A 78 2.96 -20.29 -5.72
CA VAL A 78 1.55 -20.50 -5.37
C VAL A 78 1.38 -20.53 -3.86
N ASP A 79 2.17 -21.34 -3.13
CA ASP A 79 2.18 -21.39 -1.67
C ASP A 79 2.47 -20.02 -1.02
N ARG A 80 3.44 -19.27 -1.57
CA ARG A 80 3.74 -17.92 -1.08
C ARG A 80 2.60 -16.93 -1.32
N THR A 81 1.93 -16.99 -2.48
CA THR A 81 0.79 -16.12 -2.78
C THR A 81 -0.43 -16.43 -1.92
N GLU A 82 -0.68 -17.69 -1.58
CA GLU A 82 -1.72 -18.08 -0.61
C GLU A 82 -1.46 -17.47 0.78
N LYS A 83 -0.22 -17.57 1.28
CA LYS A 83 0.19 -16.93 2.55
C LYS A 83 0.10 -15.40 2.48
N TRP A 84 0.44 -14.82 1.35
CA TRP A 84 0.31 -13.39 1.11
C TRP A 84 -1.15 -12.94 1.19
N LEU A 85 -2.06 -13.64 0.53
CA LEU A 85 -3.51 -13.38 0.50
C LEU A 85 -4.19 -13.63 1.87
N ASP A 86 -3.66 -14.53 2.69
CA ASP A 86 -4.12 -14.77 4.07
C ASP A 86 -3.83 -13.57 5.00
N LEU A 87 -2.93 -12.66 4.59
CA LEU A 87 -2.50 -11.54 5.42
C LEU A 87 -2.93 -10.17 4.85
N PHE A 88 -2.83 -9.96 3.54
CA PHE A 88 -2.90 -8.65 2.90
C PHE A 88 -4.08 -8.48 1.94
N ASN A 89 -4.53 -7.23 1.81
CA ASN A 89 -5.57 -6.81 0.88
C ASN A 89 -5.07 -5.84 -0.22
N TYR A 90 -3.74 -5.56 -0.27
CA TYR A 90 -3.16 -4.58 -1.18
C TYR A 90 -1.74 -4.97 -1.61
N GLY A 91 -1.42 -4.91 -2.89
CA GLY A 91 -0.10 -5.37 -3.36
C GLY A 91 0.47 -4.59 -4.53
N THR A 92 1.79 -4.45 -4.51
CA THR A 92 2.57 -3.76 -5.55
C THR A 92 3.04 -4.74 -6.61
N LEU A 93 2.63 -4.52 -7.87
CA LEU A 93 3.09 -5.27 -9.04
C LEU A 93 4.16 -4.49 -9.82
N PRO A 94 5.24 -5.16 -10.30
CA PRO A 94 6.36 -4.51 -10.94
C PRO A 94 6.09 -4.17 -12.41
N PHE A 95 6.11 -2.88 -12.72
CA PHE A 95 6.06 -2.33 -14.07
C PHE A 95 7.41 -1.72 -14.48
N TYR A 96 8.52 -2.27 -13.98
CA TYR A 96 9.88 -1.84 -14.35
C TYR A 96 10.07 -1.90 -15.85
N TRP A 97 10.24 -0.73 -16.50
CA TRP A 97 10.16 -0.67 -17.97
C TRP A 97 11.15 -1.57 -18.67
N GLY A 98 12.40 -1.60 -18.19
CA GLY A 98 13.44 -2.47 -18.74
C GLY A 98 13.14 -3.96 -18.65
N GLN A 99 12.28 -4.38 -17.72
CA GLN A 99 11.85 -5.76 -17.57
C GLN A 99 10.47 -6.03 -18.16
N PHE A 100 9.58 -5.05 -18.08
CA PHE A 100 8.22 -5.12 -18.60
C PHE A 100 8.19 -5.12 -20.13
N GLU A 101 9.07 -4.35 -20.77
CA GLU A 101 9.18 -4.20 -22.23
C GLU A 101 10.66 -4.22 -22.65
N LYS A 102 11.31 -5.41 -22.51
CA LYS A 102 12.73 -5.61 -22.85
C LYS A 102 13.06 -5.28 -24.30
N LYS A 103 12.09 -5.49 -25.19
CA LYS A 103 12.15 -5.14 -26.59
C LYS A 103 11.00 -4.20 -26.91
N GLU A 104 11.30 -3.15 -27.62
CA GLU A 104 10.31 -2.14 -28.00
C GLU A 104 9.10 -2.74 -28.70
N GLY A 105 7.90 -2.39 -28.23
CA GLY A 105 6.63 -2.88 -28.76
C GLY A 105 6.23 -4.28 -28.28
N GLU A 106 7.00 -4.90 -27.38
CA GLU A 106 6.71 -6.24 -26.84
C GLU A 106 6.50 -6.20 -25.30
N PRO A 107 5.49 -5.48 -24.77
CA PRO A 107 5.24 -5.38 -23.34
C PRO A 107 4.66 -6.70 -22.79
N ARG A 108 4.97 -7.01 -21.52
CA ARG A 108 4.46 -8.19 -20.81
C ARG A 108 3.08 -7.96 -20.20
N THR A 109 2.21 -7.24 -20.91
CA THR A 109 0.87 -6.84 -20.44
C THR A 109 0.04 -8.04 -20.00
N GLU A 110 0.02 -9.14 -20.77
CA GLU A 110 -0.77 -10.34 -20.43
C GLU A 110 -0.37 -10.96 -19.10
N LEU A 111 0.93 -11.02 -18.81
CA LEU A 111 1.44 -11.60 -17.55
C LEU A 111 1.01 -10.75 -16.35
N LEU A 112 1.23 -9.43 -16.42
CA LEU A 112 0.84 -8.51 -15.35
C LEU A 112 -0.68 -8.48 -15.17
N MET A 113 -1.46 -8.56 -16.27
CA MET A 113 -2.91 -8.63 -16.23
C MET A 113 -3.40 -9.91 -15.52
N LYS A 114 -2.78 -11.06 -15.79
CA LYS A 114 -3.09 -12.31 -15.08
C LYS A 114 -2.83 -12.20 -13.59
N ALA A 115 -1.66 -11.68 -13.20
CA ALA A 115 -1.32 -11.48 -11.79
C ALA A 115 -2.28 -10.50 -11.09
N ALA A 116 -2.60 -9.37 -11.73
CA ALA A 116 -3.53 -8.39 -11.18
C ALA A 116 -4.96 -8.95 -11.02
N LYS A 117 -5.44 -9.72 -11.99
CA LYS A 117 -6.75 -10.40 -11.92
C LYS A 117 -6.77 -11.45 -10.81
N LEU A 118 -5.72 -12.26 -10.67
CA LEU A 118 -5.60 -13.23 -9.58
C LEU A 118 -5.72 -12.54 -8.21
N MET A 119 -5.07 -11.39 -8.02
CA MET A 119 -5.22 -10.59 -6.80
C MET A 119 -6.67 -10.13 -6.59
N ARG A 120 -7.32 -9.57 -7.62
CA ARG A 120 -8.72 -9.10 -7.57
C ARG A 120 -9.70 -10.22 -7.26
N GLU A 121 -9.54 -11.40 -7.85
CA GLU A 121 -10.36 -12.59 -7.61
C GLU A 121 -10.34 -13.03 -6.15
N HIS A 122 -9.24 -12.75 -5.43
CA HIS A 122 -9.10 -13.03 -4.01
C HIS A 122 -9.32 -11.80 -3.11
N GLY A 123 -9.90 -10.71 -3.66
CA GLY A 123 -10.26 -9.51 -2.89
C GLY A 123 -9.10 -8.55 -2.60
N ALA A 124 -7.91 -8.80 -3.15
CA ALA A 124 -6.78 -7.90 -3.01
C ALA A 124 -6.73 -6.82 -4.12
N ILE A 125 -6.29 -5.63 -3.77
CA ILE A 125 -6.19 -4.47 -4.67
C ILE A 125 -4.76 -4.38 -5.20
N PRO A 126 -4.53 -4.54 -6.52
CA PRO A 126 -3.22 -4.36 -7.12
C PRO A 126 -2.89 -2.87 -7.35
N LYS A 127 -1.63 -2.51 -7.11
CA LYS A 127 -0.99 -1.24 -7.48
C LYS A 127 0.08 -1.48 -8.54
N GLY A 128 0.16 -0.62 -9.55
CA GLY A 128 1.23 -0.62 -10.54
C GLY A 128 2.42 0.26 -10.10
N HIS A 129 3.64 -0.26 -10.20
CA HIS A 129 4.87 0.41 -9.77
C HIS A 129 6.05 0.11 -10.68
N PRO A 130 6.79 1.12 -11.16
CA PRO A 130 6.35 2.50 -11.41
C PRO A 130 6.11 2.77 -12.91
N LEU A 131 5.38 3.83 -13.23
CA LEU A 131 5.20 4.24 -14.64
C LEU A 131 6.41 5.01 -15.18
N CYS A 132 7.09 5.84 -14.37
CA CYS A 132 8.27 6.59 -14.76
C CYS A 132 9.36 6.47 -13.69
N TRP A 133 10.50 5.90 -14.03
CA TRP A 133 11.64 5.73 -13.13
C TRP A 133 12.94 5.63 -13.91
N HIS A 134 14.02 6.24 -13.39
CA HIS A 134 15.33 6.27 -14.00
C HIS A 134 16.11 4.96 -13.83
N THR A 135 15.82 4.21 -12.74
CA THR A 135 16.36 2.87 -12.54
C THR A 135 15.47 1.85 -13.25
N GLU A 136 16.03 0.76 -13.77
CA GLU A 136 15.28 -0.26 -14.52
C GLU A 136 14.46 0.31 -15.72
N CYS A 137 14.93 1.41 -16.31
CA CYS A 137 14.37 1.94 -17.53
C CYS A 137 14.81 1.10 -18.76
N ALA A 138 14.06 1.15 -19.85
CA ALA A 138 14.36 0.34 -21.03
C ALA A 138 15.60 0.86 -21.77
N ASP A 139 16.62 0.00 -21.94
CA ASP A 139 17.91 0.38 -22.58
C ASP A 139 17.75 0.86 -24.02
N TRP A 140 16.80 0.28 -24.77
CA TRP A 140 16.55 0.66 -26.16
C TRP A 140 16.10 2.12 -26.34
N LEU A 141 15.64 2.79 -25.28
CA LEU A 141 15.34 4.22 -25.31
C LEU A 141 16.58 5.10 -25.58
N MET A 142 17.77 4.60 -25.28
CA MET A 142 19.01 5.34 -25.47
C MET A 142 19.33 5.61 -26.95
N GLU A 143 18.69 4.90 -27.87
CA GLU A 143 18.80 5.11 -29.33
C GLU A 143 18.09 6.38 -29.81
N TYR A 144 17.27 7.03 -28.95
CA TYR A 144 16.42 8.14 -29.30
C TYR A 144 16.89 9.48 -28.72
N ASP A 145 16.44 10.57 -29.33
CA ASP A 145 16.59 11.92 -28.78
C ASP A 145 15.61 12.15 -27.60
N ASN A 146 15.86 13.19 -26.80
CA ASN A 146 15.05 13.48 -25.62
C ASN A 146 13.56 13.73 -25.93
N LYS A 147 13.26 14.34 -27.08
CA LYS A 147 11.87 14.59 -27.49
C LYS A 147 11.13 13.28 -27.77
N THR A 148 11.81 12.37 -28.48
CA THR A 148 11.26 11.03 -28.79
C THR A 148 11.14 10.18 -27.53
N ILE A 149 12.14 10.21 -26.63
CA ILE A 149 12.09 9.52 -25.34
C ILE A 149 10.86 9.99 -24.53
N LEU A 150 10.65 11.29 -24.42
CA LEU A 150 9.48 11.82 -23.71
C LEU A 150 8.18 11.34 -24.35
N SER A 151 8.05 11.41 -25.68
CA SER A 151 6.85 10.90 -26.36
C SER A 151 6.59 9.43 -26.03
N LYS A 152 7.62 8.57 -26.13
CA LYS A 152 7.51 7.13 -25.81
C LYS A 152 7.15 6.88 -24.34
N GLN A 153 7.68 7.71 -23.41
CA GLN A 153 7.32 7.63 -22.00
C GLN A 153 5.84 7.94 -21.77
N LEU A 154 5.31 8.99 -22.43
CA LEU A 154 3.90 9.35 -22.33
C LEU A 154 2.99 8.33 -23.03
N ASP A 155 3.40 7.81 -24.19
CA ASP A 155 2.68 6.75 -24.91
C ASP A 155 2.59 5.47 -24.06
N ARG A 156 3.69 5.09 -23.39
CA ARG A 156 3.70 3.98 -22.42
C ARG A 156 2.71 4.19 -21.29
N ILE A 157 2.72 5.36 -20.66
CA ILE A 157 1.81 5.66 -19.54
C ILE A 157 0.37 5.58 -20.01
N ASN A 158 0.06 6.18 -21.17
CA ASN A 158 -1.28 6.12 -21.73
C ASN A 158 -1.74 4.69 -22.01
N ARG A 159 -0.88 3.86 -22.63
CA ARG A 159 -1.13 2.44 -22.88
C ARG A 159 -1.38 1.68 -21.59
N ASP A 160 -0.39 1.70 -20.67
CA ASP A 160 -0.40 0.86 -19.48
C ASP A 160 -1.58 1.21 -18.55
N VAL A 161 -1.83 2.51 -18.32
CA VAL A 161 -2.94 2.96 -17.47
C VAL A 161 -4.30 2.67 -18.11
N SER A 162 -4.42 2.79 -19.45
CA SER A 162 -5.66 2.46 -20.16
C SER A 162 -5.94 0.95 -20.19
N ASP A 163 -4.92 0.14 -20.48
CA ASP A 163 -5.06 -1.32 -20.59
C ASP A 163 -5.47 -1.95 -19.26
N PHE A 164 -4.98 -1.41 -18.14
CA PHE A 164 -5.25 -1.92 -16.80
C PHE A 164 -6.42 -1.24 -16.08
N LYS A 165 -7.09 -0.28 -16.70
CA LYS A 165 -8.23 0.44 -16.10
C LYS A 165 -9.30 -0.50 -15.59
N GLY A 166 -9.73 -0.30 -14.33
CA GLY A 166 -10.71 -1.15 -13.64
C GLY A 166 -10.11 -2.42 -13.01
N VAL A 167 -8.84 -2.72 -13.31
CA VAL A 167 -8.08 -3.80 -12.66
C VAL A 167 -6.99 -3.21 -11.77
N ILE A 168 -6.17 -2.32 -12.29
CA ILE A 168 -5.20 -1.52 -11.55
C ILE A 168 -5.58 -0.05 -11.70
N ASP A 169 -6.07 0.55 -10.62
CA ASP A 169 -6.47 1.96 -10.57
C ASP A 169 -5.64 2.76 -9.56
N ILE A 170 -4.54 2.20 -9.03
CA ILE A 170 -3.58 2.87 -8.15
C ILE A 170 -2.19 2.72 -8.77
N TRP A 171 -1.49 3.86 -8.96
CA TRP A 171 -0.22 3.90 -9.67
C TRP A 171 0.82 4.78 -8.98
N ASP A 172 2.03 4.27 -8.81
CA ASP A 172 3.20 5.13 -8.63
C ASP A 172 3.56 5.70 -10.00
N VAL A 173 3.12 6.94 -10.27
CA VAL A 173 3.28 7.57 -11.59
C VAL A 173 4.73 7.92 -11.87
N ILE A 174 5.43 8.39 -10.84
CA ILE A 174 6.86 8.67 -10.90
C ILE A 174 7.54 8.24 -9.60
N ASN A 175 8.72 7.65 -9.74
CA ASN A 175 9.49 7.14 -8.62
C ASN A 175 10.83 7.85 -8.50
N GLU A 176 11.21 8.25 -7.27
CA GLU A 176 12.54 8.79 -6.89
C GLU A 176 12.99 10.01 -7.70
N VAL A 177 12.05 10.91 -7.93
CA VAL A 177 12.29 12.07 -8.79
C VAL A 177 13.24 13.10 -8.19
N VAL A 178 13.45 13.10 -6.86
CA VAL A 178 14.40 14.01 -6.21
C VAL A 178 15.82 13.76 -6.70
N ILE A 179 16.24 12.50 -6.80
CA ILE A 179 17.58 12.12 -7.26
C ILE A 179 17.68 12.04 -8.79
N MET A 180 16.57 11.83 -9.48
CA MET A 180 16.51 11.50 -10.90
C MET A 180 17.42 12.35 -11.83
N PRO A 181 17.46 13.70 -11.78
CA PRO A 181 18.29 14.47 -12.67
C PRO A 181 19.77 14.52 -12.29
N VAL A 182 20.12 14.08 -11.08
CA VAL A 182 21.51 14.03 -10.59
C VAL A 182 22.06 12.61 -10.49
N TYR A 183 21.26 11.62 -10.88
CA TYR A 183 21.67 10.23 -10.90
C TYR A 183 22.80 10.01 -11.93
N ASP A 184 23.91 9.42 -11.51
CA ASP A 184 25.16 9.33 -12.26
C ASP A 184 25.77 7.93 -12.27
N ARG A 185 25.13 6.91 -11.71
CA ARG A 185 25.65 5.53 -11.69
C ARG A 185 25.74 4.91 -13.10
N TYR A 186 24.79 5.23 -13.96
CA TYR A 186 24.81 4.89 -15.39
C TYR A 186 23.94 5.87 -16.17
N ASP A 187 24.25 6.03 -17.46
CA ASP A 187 23.45 6.86 -18.35
C ASP A 187 22.11 6.16 -18.67
N ASN A 188 21.02 6.89 -18.56
CA ASN A 188 19.69 6.37 -18.84
C ASN A 188 18.76 7.45 -19.42
N ALA A 189 17.79 7.01 -20.16
CA ALA A 189 16.89 7.88 -20.92
C ALA A 189 16.03 8.82 -20.02
N ILE A 190 15.58 8.33 -18.88
CA ILE A 190 14.69 9.09 -17.98
C ILE A 190 15.46 10.19 -17.24
N THR A 191 16.68 9.93 -16.77
CA THR A 191 17.58 10.97 -16.25
C THR A 191 17.85 12.06 -17.30
N ARG A 192 18.06 11.68 -18.58
CA ARG A 192 18.29 12.64 -19.68
C ARG A 192 17.11 13.60 -19.86
N ILE A 193 15.88 13.07 -19.96
CA ILE A 193 14.70 13.93 -20.12
C ILE A 193 14.39 14.74 -18.85
N CYS A 194 14.70 14.21 -17.65
CA CYS A 194 14.56 14.95 -16.41
C CYS A 194 15.54 16.14 -16.31
N LYS A 195 16.78 15.97 -16.77
CA LYS A 195 17.77 17.06 -16.88
C LYS A 195 17.30 18.14 -17.85
N ASP A 196 16.72 17.75 -18.96
CA ASP A 196 16.26 18.66 -20.01
C ASP A 196 15.02 19.49 -19.60
N LEU A 197 14.03 18.82 -19.02
CA LEU A 197 12.74 19.42 -18.65
C LEU A 197 12.74 20.10 -17.27
N GLY A 198 13.54 19.56 -16.36
CA GLY A 198 13.43 19.81 -14.92
C GLY A 198 12.35 18.95 -14.26
N ARG A 199 12.51 18.72 -12.93
CA ARG A 199 11.65 17.80 -12.15
C ARG A 199 10.16 18.12 -12.27
N VAL A 200 9.76 19.35 -11.95
CA VAL A 200 8.33 19.74 -11.88
C VAL A 200 7.63 19.56 -13.23
N LYS A 201 8.30 19.91 -14.32
CA LYS A 201 7.72 19.76 -15.66
C LYS A 201 7.59 18.29 -16.04
N LEU A 202 8.61 17.46 -15.80
CA LEU A 202 8.52 16.03 -16.07
C LEU A 202 7.41 15.38 -15.24
N VAL A 203 7.31 15.68 -13.93
CA VAL A 203 6.23 15.17 -13.08
C VAL A 203 4.87 15.57 -13.65
N LYS A 204 4.71 16.85 -14.09
CA LYS A 204 3.45 17.30 -14.68
C LYS A 204 3.07 16.51 -15.93
N GLU A 205 4.00 16.36 -16.87
CA GLU A 205 3.74 15.64 -18.14
C GLU A 205 3.29 14.18 -17.87
N VAL A 206 3.99 13.45 -16.99
CA VAL A 206 3.65 12.05 -16.71
C VAL A 206 2.35 11.89 -15.91
N PHE A 207 2.06 12.82 -14.98
CA PHE A 207 0.80 12.81 -14.23
C PHE A 207 -0.41 13.19 -15.11
N ASP A 208 -0.26 14.18 -15.97
CA ASP A 208 -1.31 14.59 -16.92
C ASP A 208 -1.64 13.43 -17.87
N ALA A 209 -0.64 12.72 -18.38
CA ALA A 209 -0.85 11.53 -19.21
C ALA A 209 -1.59 10.41 -18.46
N ALA A 210 -1.17 10.08 -17.23
CA ALA A 210 -1.84 9.06 -16.41
C ALA A 210 -3.29 9.46 -16.08
N LYS A 211 -3.52 10.74 -15.74
CA LYS A 211 -4.86 11.27 -15.44
C LYS A 211 -5.78 11.29 -16.65
N ALA A 212 -5.24 11.58 -17.83
CA ALA A 212 -5.99 11.50 -19.09
C ALA A 212 -6.40 10.07 -19.43
N ALA A 213 -5.51 9.09 -19.22
CA ALA A 213 -5.76 7.68 -19.49
C ALA A 213 -6.82 7.07 -18.54
N ASN A 214 -6.75 7.40 -17.25
CA ASN A 214 -7.76 6.99 -16.26
C ASN A 214 -8.07 8.14 -15.29
N PRO A 215 -9.13 8.91 -15.53
CA PRO A 215 -9.53 10.03 -14.66
C PRO A 215 -9.83 9.65 -13.20
N ASP A 216 -10.19 8.40 -12.95
CA ASP A 216 -10.58 7.89 -11.64
C ASP A 216 -9.40 7.27 -10.87
N ALA A 217 -8.22 7.15 -11.50
CA ALA A 217 -7.06 6.54 -10.88
C ALA A 217 -6.51 7.37 -9.71
N VAL A 218 -6.03 6.66 -8.70
CA VAL A 218 -5.24 7.20 -7.58
C VAL A 218 -3.78 7.26 -8.02
N LEU A 219 -3.27 8.46 -8.17
CA LEU A 219 -1.95 8.76 -8.73
C LEU A 219 -0.99 9.22 -7.64
N LEU A 220 0.09 8.48 -7.42
CA LEU A 220 1.09 8.74 -6.40
C LEU A 220 2.36 9.34 -7.01
N ILE A 221 2.92 10.33 -6.32
CA ILE A 221 4.33 10.67 -6.38
C ILE A 221 5.03 9.87 -5.30
N ASN A 222 6.13 9.15 -5.60
CA ASN A 222 6.79 8.23 -4.68
C ASN A 222 8.29 8.49 -4.58
N ASP A 223 8.84 8.57 -3.37
CA ASP A 223 10.27 8.80 -3.15
C ASP A 223 10.77 8.26 -1.81
N PHE A 224 12.06 7.90 -1.76
CA PHE A 224 12.79 7.56 -0.54
C PHE A 224 13.49 8.75 0.09
N ASN A 225 13.70 9.82 -0.67
CA ASN A 225 14.36 11.03 -0.18
C ASN A 225 13.39 11.88 0.65
N LEU A 226 13.25 11.53 1.92
CA LEU A 226 12.31 12.19 2.84
C LEU A 226 12.85 13.51 3.42
N SER A 227 13.85 14.11 2.78
CA SER A 227 14.38 15.43 3.14
C SER A 227 13.45 16.57 2.73
N GLU A 228 13.86 17.81 3.06
CA GLU A 228 13.14 19.02 2.64
C GLU A 228 13.02 19.14 1.11
N SER A 229 13.97 18.53 0.35
CA SER A 229 13.92 18.56 -1.12
C SER A 229 12.66 17.91 -1.69
N TYR A 230 12.20 16.81 -1.10
CA TYR A 230 10.96 16.15 -1.54
C TYR A 230 9.73 17.01 -1.22
N ARG A 231 9.69 17.65 -0.05
CA ARG A 231 8.59 18.56 0.31
C ARG A 231 8.52 19.77 -0.62
N ILE A 232 9.67 20.41 -0.92
CA ILE A 232 9.75 21.52 -1.88
C ILE A 232 9.28 21.08 -3.27
N LEU A 233 9.65 19.86 -3.69
CA LEU A 233 9.22 19.32 -4.97
C LEU A 233 7.71 19.09 -5.01
N ILE A 234 7.12 18.47 -3.99
CA ILE A 234 5.66 18.27 -3.90
C ILE A 234 4.94 19.62 -3.93
N ASP A 235 5.38 20.60 -3.16
CA ASP A 235 4.80 21.94 -3.15
C ASP A 235 4.86 22.59 -4.55
N GLY A 236 6.02 22.52 -5.20
CA GLY A 236 6.19 22.98 -6.57
C GLY A 236 5.28 22.29 -7.59
N CYS A 237 5.10 20.98 -7.46
CA CYS A 237 4.20 20.19 -8.32
C CYS A 237 2.73 20.57 -8.09
N LEU A 238 2.29 20.70 -6.84
CA LEU A 238 0.92 21.12 -6.51
C LEU A 238 0.63 22.52 -7.02
N ASN A 239 1.57 23.47 -6.85
CA ASN A 239 1.44 24.84 -7.39
C ASN A 239 1.42 24.86 -8.91
N ALA A 240 2.04 23.91 -9.60
CA ALA A 240 1.97 23.74 -11.05
C ALA A 240 0.69 23.02 -11.52
N GLY A 241 -0.21 22.64 -10.60
CA GLY A 241 -1.46 21.95 -10.91
C GLY A 241 -1.27 20.49 -11.31
N VAL A 242 -0.26 19.80 -10.74
CA VAL A 242 -0.10 18.35 -10.91
C VAL A 242 -1.20 17.63 -10.12
N PRO A 243 -1.95 16.69 -10.75
CA PRO A 243 -3.06 16.00 -10.08
C PRO A 243 -2.58 14.86 -9.17
N ILE A 244 -1.78 15.19 -8.13
CA ILE A 244 -1.32 14.23 -7.14
C ILE A 244 -2.49 13.81 -6.26
N SER A 245 -2.81 12.52 -6.24
CA SER A 245 -3.88 11.96 -5.41
C SER A 245 -3.37 11.56 -4.01
N ALA A 246 -2.13 11.06 -3.91
CA ALA A 246 -1.53 10.65 -2.66
C ALA A 246 0.00 10.81 -2.70
N ILE A 247 0.62 10.91 -1.53
CA ILE A 247 2.07 11.00 -1.36
C ILE A 247 2.60 9.61 -0.97
N GLY A 248 3.47 9.05 -1.81
CA GLY A 248 4.20 7.82 -1.53
C GLY A 248 5.47 8.10 -0.74
N ILE A 249 5.70 7.31 0.30
CA ILE A 249 6.85 7.40 1.20
C ILE A 249 7.51 6.03 1.28
N GLN A 250 8.73 5.92 0.78
CA GLN A 250 9.54 4.72 0.94
C GLN A 250 10.32 4.80 2.27
N THR A 251 10.34 3.70 3.01
CA THR A 251 11.14 3.57 4.23
C THR A 251 11.89 2.24 4.23
N HIS A 252 12.86 2.11 3.34
CA HIS A 252 13.78 0.99 3.33
C HIS A 252 14.75 1.08 4.51
N GLN A 253 14.47 0.36 5.59
CA GLN A 253 15.16 0.49 6.87
C GLN A 253 16.23 -0.61 7.08
N HIS A 254 17.05 -0.88 6.06
CA HIS A 254 18.13 -1.86 6.13
C HIS A 254 19.20 -1.49 7.17
N GLN A 255 19.34 -0.21 7.46
CA GLN A 255 20.29 0.32 8.46
C GLN A 255 19.69 0.42 9.87
N GLY A 256 18.54 -0.23 10.11
CA GLY A 256 17.85 -0.27 11.39
C GLY A 256 16.54 0.52 11.39
N TYR A 257 15.67 0.11 12.28
CA TYR A 257 14.36 0.74 12.47
C TYR A 257 14.51 2.21 12.91
N MET A 258 13.85 3.08 12.20
CA MET A 258 13.96 4.54 12.46
C MET A 258 13.26 5.01 13.73
N GLY A 259 12.40 4.19 14.32
CA GLY A 259 11.71 4.46 15.57
C GLY A 259 10.55 5.45 15.46
N ARG A 260 9.80 5.53 16.56
CA ARG A 260 8.58 6.33 16.69
C ARG A 260 8.78 7.81 16.36
N GLU A 261 9.78 8.44 16.98
CA GLU A 261 9.99 9.89 16.84
C GLU A 261 10.22 10.30 15.39
N LYS A 262 11.01 9.53 14.64
CA LYS A 262 11.27 9.81 13.23
C LYS A 262 10.07 9.53 12.33
N LEU A 263 9.29 8.49 12.62
CA LEU A 263 8.04 8.22 11.90
C LEU A 263 7.01 9.34 12.15
N GLU A 264 6.84 9.77 13.38
CA GLU A 264 5.93 10.86 13.75
C GLU A 264 6.39 12.22 13.14
N ASP A 265 7.69 12.48 13.05
CA ASP A 265 8.23 13.65 12.34
C ASP A 265 7.93 13.61 10.84
N ILE A 266 8.11 12.45 10.19
CA ILE A 266 7.75 12.25 8.77
C ILE A 266 6.25 12.52 8.60
N LEU A 267 5.39 11.90 9.39
CA LEU A 267 3.96 12.09 9.33
C LEU A 267 3.57 13.57 9.52
N TYR A 268 4.15 14.24 10.51
CA TYR A 268 3.91 15.67 10.76
C TYR A 268 4.26 16.53 9.54
N ARG A 269 5.46 16.32 8.96
CA ARG A 269 5.92 17.11 7.81
C ARG A 269 5.09 16.91 6.55
N TYR A 270 4.72 15.65 6.24
CA TYR A 270 3.97 15.36 5.01
C TYR A 270 2.46 15.59 5.15
N SER A 271 1.92 15.58 6.37
CA SER A 271 0.52 15.97 6.66
C SER A 271 0.20 17.43 6.30
N PHE A 272 1.23 18.27 6.19
CA PHE A 272 1.08 19.67 5.77
C PHE A 272 0.33 19.82 4.44
N PHE A 273 0.49 18.88 3.54
CA PHE A 273 -0.15 18.91 2.22
C PHE A 273 -1.64 18.53 2.25
N GLY A 274 -2.14 17.94 3.33
CA GLY A 274 -3.53 17.50 3.45
C GLY A 274 -3.94 16.36 2.50
N LEU A 275 -2.97 15.74 1.84
CA LEU A 275 -3.19 14.60 0.94
C LEU A 275 -3.07 13.27 1.70
N PRO A 276 -3.72 12.21 1.22
CA PRO A 276 -3.45 10.84 1.64
C PRO A 276 -1.97 10.50 1.57
N ILE A 277 -1.50 9.68 2.52
CA ILE A 277 -0.12 9.22 2.63
C ILE A 277 -0.11 7.69 2.52
N HIS A 278 0.68 7.16 1.59
CA HIS A 278 0.96 5.75 1.46
C HIS A 278 2.41 5.46 1.84
N PHE A 279 2.66 4.64 2.84
CA PHE A 279 3.97 4.07 3.09
C PHE A 279 4.17 2.90 2.14
N THR A 280 4.83 3.16 1.03
CA THR A 280 4.79 2.32 -0.17
C THR A 280 5.77 1.17 -0.19
N GLU A 281 6.91 1.32 0.50
CA GLU A 281 8.06 0.41 0.42
C GLU A 281 8.77 0.39 1.77
N ASN A 282 8.36 -0.54 2.63
CA ASN A 282 8.93 -0.66 3.96
C ASN A 282 9.73 -1.95 4.08
N THR A 283 10.95 -1.88 4.61
CA THR A 283 11.76 -3.04 4.94
C THR A 283 12.26 -2.96 6.37
N LEU A 284 12.15 -4.05 7.11
CA LEU A 284 12.71 -4.21 8.45
C LEU A 284 13.46 -5.54 8.49
N LEU A 285 14.70 -5.54 8.98
CA LEU A 285 15.58 -6.70 8.92
C LEU A 285 15.40 -7.64 10.11
N SER A 286 15.37 -8.93 9.84
CA SER A 286 15.42 -9.99 10.86
C SER A 286 16.81 -10.64 11.02
N GLY A 287 17.82 -10.01 10.44
CA GLY A 287 19.24 -10.40 10.55
C GLY A 287 20.11 -9.26 11.05
N LYS A 288 21.38 -9.30 10.68
CA LYS A 288 22.33 -8.23 10.96
C LYS A 288 21.90 -6.93 10.25
N ILE A 289 22.00 -5.81 10.95
CA ILE A 289 21.72 -4.49 10.39
C ILE A 289 22.84 -4.10 9.42
N MET A 290 22.48 -3.50 8.28
CA MET A 290 23.43 -2.94 7.32
C MET A 290 24.23 -1.81 7.97
N PRO A 291 25.54 -1.74 7.72
CA PRO A 291 26.36 -0.66 8.25
C PRO A 291 25.86 0.74 7.84
N PRO A 292 25.84 1.72 8.75
CA PRO A 292 25.29 3.06 8.49
C PRO A 292 26.12 3.89 7.49
N GLU A 293 27.36 3.53 7.23
CA GLU A 293 28.24 4.17 6.25
C GLU A 293 27.89 3.83 4.78
N ILE A 294 27.04 2.84 4.55
CA ILE A 294 26.54 2.50 3.21
C ILE A 294 25.54 3.58 2.78
N VAL A 295 25.91 4.38 1.79
CA VAL A 295 25.07 5.50 1.29
C VAL A 295 23.98 4.99 0.36
N ASP A 296 24.33 4.16 -0.60
CA ASP A 296 23.38 3.48 -1.47
C ASP A 296 23.25 2.02 -1.04
N LEU A 297 22.04 1.60 -0.71
CA LEU A 297 21.78 0.24 -0.23
C LEU A 297 22.28 -0.83 -1.20
N ASN A 298 22.26 -0.55 -2.53
CA ASN A 298 22.73 -1.45 -3.56
C ASN A 298 24.25 -1.68 -3.53
N ASP A 299 25.02 -0.86 -2.82
CA ASP A 299 26.46 -1.08 -2.65
C ASP A 299 26.78 -2.15 -1.60
N TYR A 300 25.78 -2.54 -0.79
CA TYR A 300 25.96 -3.59 0.21
C TYR A 300 25.79 -4.96 -0.44
N GLN A 301 26.88 -5.50 -0.99
CA GLN A 301 26.89 -6.81 -1.59
C GLN A 301 27.56 -7.81 -0.64
N VAL A 302 26.80 -8.85 -0.25
CA VAL A 302 27.26 -9.93 0.65
C VAL A 302 26.92 -11.29 0.05
N ASP A 303 27.71 -12.31 0.38
CA ASP A 303 27.46 -13.66 -0.09
C ASP A 303 26.19 -14.24 0.53
N GLU A 304 26.04 -14.05 1.85
CA GLU A 304 24.89 -14.49 2.63
C GLU A 304 24.45 -13.41 3.62
N TRP A 305 23.15 -13.27 3.81
CA TRP A 305 22.56 -12.36 4.79
C TRP A 305 21.42 -13.07 5.54
N PRO A 306 21.74 -13.96 6.50
CA PRO A 306 20.74 -14.80 7.14
C PRO A 306 19.88 -14.04 8.15
N SER A 307 18.65 -14.49 8.29
CA SER A 307 17.78 -14.21 9.44
C SER A 307 18.36 -14.84 10.71
N THR A 308 18.11 -14.24 11.87
CA THR A 308 18.48 -14.80 13.17
C THR A 308 17.28 -14.81 14.12
N PRO A 309 17.21 -15.74 15.09
CA PRO A 309 16.08 -15.77 16.04
C PRO A 309 15.87 -14.44 16.77
N GLU A 310 16.96 -13.80 17.22
CA GLU A 310 16.92 -12.50 17.89
C GLU A 310 16.48 -11.38 16.95
N GLY A 311 16.91 -11.46 15.69
CA GLY A 311 16.52 -10.52 14.64
C GLY A 311 15.04 -10.66 14.26
N GLU A 312 14.50 -11.86 14.19
CA GLU A 312 13.08 -12.09 13.94
C GLU A 312 12.19 -11.54 15.07
N GLU A 313 12.59 -11.72 16.34
CA GLU A 313 11.88 -11.15 17.47
C GLU A 313 11.96 -9.61 17.51
N ARG A 314 13.09 -9.03 17.08
CA ARG A 314 13.24 -7.59 16.88
C ARG A 314 12.31 -7.11 15.76
N GLN A 315 12.39 -7.71 14.56
CA GLN A 315 11.58 -7.39 13.39
C GLN A 315 10.08 -7.42 13.72
N LYS A 316 9.62 -8.43 14.46
CA LYS A 316 8.24 -8.54 14.93
C LYS A 316 7.78 -7.30 15.70
N LYS A 317 8.59 -6.84 16.67
CA LYS A 317 8.27 -5.68 17.52
C LYS A 317 8.28 -4.38 16.71
N GLU A 318 9.24 -4.25 15.80
CA GLU A 318 9.40 -3.09 14.94
C GLU A 318 8.23 -2.95 13.95
N TRP A 319 7.81 -4.07 13.32
CA TRP A 319 6.61 -4.10 12.46
C TRP A 319 5.36 -3.73 13.24
N ARG A 320 5.15 -4.28 14.44
CA ARG A 320 4.01 -3.93 15.28
C ARG A 320 3.98 -2.44 15.59
N GLU A 321 5.07 -1.88 16.10
CA GLU A 321 5.12 -0.45 16.46
C GLU A 321 4.89 0.43 15.24
N MET A 322 5.51 0.13 14.10
CA MET A 322 5.33 0.87 12.86
C MET A 322 3.87 0.85 12.39
N TYR A 323 3.23 -0.32 12.36
CA TYR A 323 1.83 -0.45 11.97
C TYR A 323 0.91 0.32 12.92
N GLU A 324 1.14 0.25 14.23
CA GLU A 324 0.33 1.00 15.22
C GLU A 324 0.43 2.52 15.06
N ILE A 325 1.62 3.04 14.74
CA ILE A 325 1.84 4.47 14.48
C ILE A 325 1.13 4.88 13.19
N LEU A 326 1.34 4.14 12.12
CA LEU A 326 0.81 4.48 10.80
C LEU A 326 -0.71 4.32 10.73
N PHE A 327 -1.26 3.25 11.29
CA PHE A 327 -2.70 3.03 11.36
C PHE A 327 -3.42 4.05 12.25
N ALA A 328 -2.74 4.62 13.26
CA ALA A 328 -3.28 5.68 14.10
C ALA A 328 -3.31 7.07 13.42
N HIS A 329 -2.64 7.26 12.27
CA HIS A 329 -2.58 8.57 11.65
C HIS A 329 -3.69 8.74 10.59
N PRO A 330 -4.55 9.79 10.69
CA PRO A 330 -5.77 9.91 9.87
C PRO A 330 -5.53 10.06 8.37
N LEU A 331 -4.37 10.58 7.93
CA LEU A 331 -4.03 10.73 6.51
C LEU A 331 -3.30 9.50 5.92
N VAL A 332 -2.85 8.55 6.74
CA VAL A 332 -2.27 7.31 6.21
C VAL A 332 -3.39 6.40 5.73
N GLU A 333 -3.34 5.96 4.49
CA GLU A 333 -4.33 5.06 3.89
C GLU A 333 -3.75 3.70 3.52
N ALA A 334 -2.42 3.61 3.38
CA ALA A 334 -1.73 2.36 3.04
C ALA A 334 -0.41 2.19 3.78
N VAL A 335 -0.11 0.93 4.15
CA VAL A 335 1.20 0.48 4.63
C VAL A 335 1.59 -0.77 3.87
N THR A 336 2.70 -0.71 3.14
CA THR A 336 3.13 -1.78 2.22
C THR A 336 4.55 -2.22 2.56
N GLY A 337 4.74 -3.49 2.94
CA GLY A 337 6.06 -4.11 2.99
C GLY A 337 6.64 -4.25 1.57
N TRP A 338 7.97 -4.28 1.45
CA TRP A 338 8.60 -4.46 0.13
C TRP A 338 8.80 -5.94 -0.18
N ASP A 339 9.59 -6.63 0.64
CA ASP A 339 9.85 -8.05 0.46
C ASP A 339 8.84 -8.89 1.26
N PHE A 340 8.17 -9.83 0.60
CA PHE A 340 7.33 -10.80 1.30
C PHE A 340 8.15 -11.98 1.81
N ALA A 341 9.11 -12.46 1.02
CA ALA A 341 10.04 -13.52 1.40
C ALA A 341 11.47 -12.97 1.55
N ASP A 342 12.25 -13.59 2.42
CA ASP A 342 13.68 -13.31 2.55
C ASP A 342 14.41 -13.51 1.23
N GLY A 343 15.48 -12.75 1.02
CA GLY A 343 16.36 -12.87 -0.11
C GLY A 343 15.85 -12.25 -1.42
N ALA A 344 14.66 -11.65 -1.43
CA ALA A 344 14.06 -11.11 -2.64
C ALA A 344 14.83 -9.90 -3.19
N TRP A 345 15.23 -8.95 -2.33
CA TRP A 345 16.08 -7.82 -2.69
C TRP A 345 17.33 -7.77 -1.83
N LEU A 346 18.49 -7.56 -2.43
CA LEU A 346 19.84 -7.51 -1.80
C LEU A 346 20.20 -8.79 -1.01
N LYS A 347 19.52 -9.89 -1.19
CA LYS A 347 19.58 -11.09 -0.34
C LYS A 347 19.22 -10.79 1.13
N ALA A 348 18.54 -9.68 1.40
CA ALA A 348 18.25 -9.22 2.73
C ALA A 348 17.21 -10.11 3.44
N PRO A 349 17.35 -10.34 4.76
CA PRO A 349 16.34 -11.03 5.55
C PRO A 349 15.24 -10.05 5.97
N SER A 350 14.55 -9.46 4.99
CA SER A 350 13.53 -8.40 5.14
C SER A 350 12.09 -8.90 5.00
N GLY A 351 11.91 -10.15 4.56
CA GLY A 351 10.61 -10.77 4.38
C GLY A 351 9.86 -11.05 5.68
N LEU A 352 8.57 -11.30 5.56
CA LEU A 352 7.70 -11.83 6.63
C LEU A 352 7.70 -13.36 6.67
N ILE A 353 8.17 -13.98 5.60
CA ILE A 353 8.44 -15.41 5.52
C ILE A 353 9.91 -15.62 5.19
N ARG A 354 10.46 -16.78 5.57
CA ARG A 354 11.82 -17.18 5.22
C ARG A 354 11.87 -17.59 3.74
N GLU A 355 13.06 -17.75 3.21
CA GLU A 355 13.26 -18.15 1.81
C GLU A 355 12.61 -19.51 1.49
N ASP A 356 12.58 -20.44 2.45
CA ASP A 356 11.91 -21.73 2.34
C ASP A 356 10.37 -21.68 2.45
N GLY A 357 9.80 -20.48 2.59
CA GLY A 357 8.37 -20.24 2.72
C GLY A 357 7.82 -20.42 4.15
N THR A 358 8.64 -20.73 5.15
CA THR A 358 8.17 -20.82 6.55
C THR A 358 7.88 -19.45 7.14
N LEU A 359 6.82 -19.37 7.96
CA LEU A 359 6.35 -18.11 8.53
C LEU A 359 7.28 -17.60 9.63
N LYS A 360 7.54 -16.29 9.67
CA LYS A 360 8.26 -15.64 10.76
C LYS A 360 7.32 -15.14 11.87
N PRO A 361 7.84 -14.85 13.08
CA PRO A 361 7.06 -14.22 14.15
C PRO A 361 6.40 -12.91 13.73
N SER A 362 7.01 -12.13 12.82
CA SER A 362 6.46 -10.90 12.27
C SER A 362 5.20 -11.12 11.43
N TYR A 363 5.12 -12.23 10.66
CA TYR A 363 3.90 -12.59 9.94
C TYR A 363 2.73 -12.81 10.89
N HIS A 364 2.94 -13.62 11.94
CA HIS A 364 1.90 -13.91 12.94
C HIS A 364 1.47 -12.66 13.69
N GLU A 365 2.40 -11.75 14.00
CA GLU A 365 2.11 -10.50 14.69
C GLU A 365 1.25 -9.56 13.83
N LEU A 366 1.57 -9.42 12.55
CA LEU A 366 0.75 -8.61 11.64
C LEU A 366 -0.62 -9.25 11.39
N LYS A 367 -0.69 -10.58 11.28
CA LYS A 367 -1.96 -11.28 11.17
C LYS A 367 -2.85 -11.03 12.38
N LYS A 368 -2.29 -11.10 13.58
CA LYS A 368 -2.99 -10.79 14.82
C LYS A 368 -3.50 -9.34 14.84
N LEU A 369 -2.64 -8.36 14.48
CA LEU A 369 -3.05 -6.95 14.41
C LEU A 369 -4.21 -6.72 13.45
N ILE A 370 -4.10 -7.22 12.22
CA ILE A 370 -5.04 -6.91 11.13
C ILE A 370 -6.35 -7.68 11.29
N HIS A 371 -6.29 -8.98 11.62
CA HIS A 371 -7.44 -9.86 11.58
C HIS A 371 -8.07 -10.17 12.94
N GLU A 372 -7.40 -9.82 14.06
CA GLU A 372 -7.93 -10.08 15.40
C GLU A 372 -8.09 -8.78 16.21
N GLU A 373 -7.10 -7.87 16.22
CA GLU A 373 -7.15 -6.64 17.03
C GLU A 373 -7.88 -5.50 16.31
N TRP A 374 -7.66 -5.32 15.00
CA TRP A 374 -8.27 -4.26 14.19
C TRP A 374 -9.45 -4.79 13.36
N THR A 375 -10.27 -5.61 13.96
CA THR A 375 -11.46 -6.17 13.33
C THR A 375 -12.74 -5.76 14.03
N THR A 376 -13.87 -6.11 13.46
CA THR A 376 -15.19 -5.95 14.06
C THR A 376 -15.98 -7.23 13.84
N GLU A 377 -16.34 -7.90 14.91
CA GLU A 377 -17.24 -9.05 14.90
C GLU A 377 -18.22 -8.90 16.04
N LEU A 378 -19.53 -8.85 15.73
CA LEU A 378 -20.58 -8.65 16.72
C LEU A 378 -21.90 -9.27 16.25
N THR A 379 -22.83 -9.47 17.20
CA THR A 379 -24.21 -9.82 16.91
C THR A 379 -25.09 -8.61 17.19
N VAL A 380 -25.89 -8.22 16.21
CA VAL A 380 -26.89 -7.15 16.35
C VAL A 380 -28.28 -7.73 16.33
N HIS A 381 -29.20 -7.13 17.10
CA HIS A 381 -30.61 -7.44 17.07
C HIS A 381 -31.35 -6.40 16.23
N THR A 382 -32.14 -6.84 15.24
CA THR A 382 -32.86 -5.94 14.35
C THR A 382 -34.16 -5.46 14.96
N ASP A 383 -34.56 -4.22 14.69
CA ASP A 383 -35.83 -3.66 15.07
C ASP A 383 -37.03 -4.21 14.23
N ALA A 384 -38.24 -3.68 14.44
CA ALA A 384 -39.45 -4.08 13.71
C ALA A 384 -39.36 -3.82 12.18
N ASP A 385 -38.47 -2.93 11.73
CA ASP A 385 -38.23 -2.62 10.33
C ASP A 385 -37.05 -3.45 9.74
N GLY A 386 -36.45 -4.35 10.53
CA GLY A 386 -35.28 -5.13 10.17
C GLY A 386 -33.98 -4.31 10.16
N LYS A 387 -33.92 -3.20 10.93
CA LYS A 387 -32.76 -2.32 10.97
C LYS A 387 -31.93 -2.55 12.23
N ALA A 388 -30.61 -2.39 12.09
CA ALA A 388 -29.69 -2.32 13.23
C ALA A 388 -28.57 -1.33 12.96
N GLU A 389 -28.09 -0.69 14.04
CA GLU A 389 -26.93 0.18 14.00
C GLU A 389 -25.64 -0.64 14.19
N ILE A 390 -24.65 -0.40 13.32
CA ILE A 390 -23.35 -1.07 13.35
C ILE A 390 -22.27 0.00 13.43
N ASN A 391 -21.50 -0.01 14.53
CA ASN A 391 -20.29 0.79 14.68
C ASN A 391 -19.07 -0.13 14.53
N GLY A 392 -18.30 0.03 13.45
CA GLY A 392 -17.17 -0.84 13.16
C GLY A 392 -16.07 -0.19 12.37
N TYR A 393 -14.94 -0.90 12.24
CA TYR A 393 -13.89 -0.50 11.30
C TYR A 393 -14.47 -0.43 9.89
N ARG A 394 -14.05 0.58 9.13
CA ARG A 394 -14.53 0.74 7.75
C ARG A 394 -14.03 -0.38 6.86
N GLY A 395 -14.90 -0.83 5.98
CA GLY A 395 -14.62 -1.91 5.04
C GLY A 395 -15.85 -2.73 4.67
N GLN A 396 -15.60 -3.90 4.10
CA GLN A 396 -16.62 -4.85 3.68
C GLN A 396 -16.97 -5.80 4.83
N TYR A 397 -18.25 -6.09 4.98
CA TYR A 397 -18.78 -6.95 6.04
C TYR A 397 -19.58 -8.12 5.45
N SER A 398 -19.44 -9.29 6.06
CA SER A 398 -20.42 -10.35 5.95
C SER A 398 -21.50 -10.20 7.03
N ALA A 399 -22.73 -10.59 6.68
CA ALA A 399 -23.84 -10.69 7.61
C ALA A 399 -24.46 -12.08 7.51
N SER A 400 -24.85 -12.70 8.62
CA SER A 400 -25.50 -14.01 8.63
C SER A 400 -26.53 -14.11 9.75
N GLY A 401 -27.68 -14.75 9.46
CA GLY A 401 -28.75 -15.04 10.40
C GLY A 401 -29.77 -15.99 9.78
N ASN A 402 -30.39 -16.85 10.58
CA ASN A 402 -31.40 -17.80 10.10
C ASN A 402 -30.95 -18.69 8.91
N ASN A 403 -29.65 -19.09 8.87
CA ASN A 403 -29.01 -19.89 7.79
C ASN A 403 -28.95 -19.19 6.42
N ILE A 404 -29.11 -17.87 6.38
CA ILE A 404 -28.91 -17.03 5.21
C ILE A 404 -27.77 -16.05 5.45
N SER A 405 -27.11 -15.61 4.38
CA SER A 405 -25.95 -14.71 4.45
C SER A 405 -25.97 -13.65 3.36
N GLY A 406 -25.28 -12.55 3.61
CA GLY A 406 -25.12 -11.45 2.66
C GLY A 406 -23.93 -10.58 3.00
N SER A 407 -23.76 -9.48 2.29
CA SER A 407 -22.68 -8.52 2.53
C SER A 407 -23.17 -7.08 2.45
N PHE A 408 -22.44 -6.18 3.13
CA PHE A 408 -22.67 -4.73 3.10
C PHE A 408 -21.35 -4.01 3.40
N ASP A 409 -21.34 -2.68 3.22
CA ASP A 409 -20.16 -1.86 3.46
C ASP A 409 -20.38 -0.88 4.61
N VAL A 410 -19.35 -0.73 5.45
CA VAL A 410 -19.22 0.38 6.41
C VAL A 410 -18.20 1.37 5.81
N LYS A 411 -18.67 2.56 5.41
CA LYS A 411 -17.86 3.63 4.78
C LYS A 411 -18.01 4.94 5.54
N LYS A 412 -17.03 5.84 5.35
CA LYS A 412 -16.98 7.13 6.05
C LYS A 412 -18.22 7.99 5.84
N ASP A 413 -18.72 8.05 4.62
CA ASP A 413 -19.78 8.97 4.21
C ASP A 413 -21.11 8.25 3.92
N LYS A 414 -21.25 7.00 4.41
CA LYS A 414 -22.44 6.17 4.20
C LYS A 414 -23.12 5.87 5.54
N ASN A 415 -24.20 6.59 5.83
CA ASN A 415 -24.93 6.46 7.09
C ASN A 415 -25.99 5.35 7.07
N THR A 416 -26.34 4.83 5.89
CA THR A 416 -27.37 3.78 5.73
C THR A 416 -26.96 2.79 4.66
N ASP A 417 -27.31 1.52 4.84
CA ASP A 417 -27.13 0.47 3.82
C ASP A 417 -28.31 -0.52 3.85
N VAL A 418 -28.41 -1.34 2.81
CA VAL A 418 -29.37 -2.46 2.71
C VAL A 418 -28.58 -3.74 2.44
N CYS A 419 -28.70 -4.72 3.33
CA CYS A 419 -28.10 -6.03 3.19
C CYS A 419 -29.17 -7.08 2.87
N ILE A 420 -29.05 -7.73 1.72
CA ILE A 420 -29.95 -8.83 1.33
C ILE A 420 -29.26 -10.15 1.68
N LEU A 421 -29.88 -10.93 2.55
CA LEU A 421 -29.43 -12.26 2.94
C LEU A 421 -30.12 -13.32 2.05
N LYS A 422 -29.31 -14.23 1.50
CA LYS A 422 -29.77 -15.29 0.59
C LYS A 422 -29.33 -16.66 1.09
#